data_87143263857c8b92bc9e56b8ddeca3d6
#
_entry.id   87143263857c8b92bc9e56b8ddeca3d6
#
_cell.length_a   1.000
_cell.length_b   1.000
_cell.length_c   1.000
_cell.angle_alpha   90.00
_cell.angle_beta   90.00
_cell.angle_gamma   90.00
#
_symmetry.space_group_name_H-M   'P 1'
#
loop_
_entity.id
_entity.type
_entity.pdbx_description
1 polymer ?
#
loop_
_entity_poly.entity_id
_entity_poly.type
_entity_poly.pdbx_seq_one_letter_code
_entity_poly.pdbx_strand_id
1 'polypeptide(L)'
;MNFIFLGPPGAGKGTLAGQVAEEYGIPHISTGDIFRANIKNKTPLGVKVKAVIDAGGLVSDEDTCALVEDRLKQDDCKKGFILDGFPRTIPQAEALEKIKSDVQVVNFEVDNELIIARLSNRRVCKSCGANYNVKFMPPKVEGKCDKCGGELYTRDDDKLESITNRLDVYRKQTEPLIGFYRERNKLTDIDSARDSSEVLVDFKKLFPAK
;
A
#
# COMPACT_ATOMS: atom_id res chain seq x y z
N MET A 1 -11.77 -0.39 13.85
CA MET A 1 -12.06 0.05 12.46
C MET A 1 -11.15 -0.71 11.52
N ASN A 2 -11.68 -1.21 10.40
CA ASN A 2 -10.90 -1.99 9.44
C ASN A 2 -10.93 -1.27 8.10
N PHE A 3 -9.76 -0.91 7.59
CA PHE A 3 -9.63 -0.15 6.35
C PHE A 3 -8.93 -0.96 5.26
N ILE A 4 -9.38 -0.76 4.03
CA ILE A 4 -8.68 -1.17 2.81
C ILE A 4 -8.32 0.10 2.06
N PHE A 5 -7.05 0.30 1.78
CA PHE A 5 -6.58 1.41 0.95
C PHE A 5 -6.41 0.92 -0.49
N LEU A 6 -7.32 1.37 -1.35
CA LEU A 6 -7.39 1.06 -2.77
C LEU A 6 -6.88 2.25 -3.58
N GLY A 7 -6.29 1.98 -4.73
CA GLY A 7 -5.78 3.02 -5.64
C GLY A 7 -4.48 2.62 -6.32
N PRO A 8 -4.05 3.35 -7.35
CA PRO A 8 -2.90 3.00 -8.16
C PRO A 8 -1.58 3.02 -7.37
N PRO A 9 -0.53 2.35 -7.86
CA PRO A 9 0.80 2.49 -7.29
C PRO A 9 1.23 3.97 -7.33
N GLY A 10 1.86 4.46 -6.28
CA GLY A 10 2.25 5.88 -6.19
C GLY A 10 1.18 6.85 -5.70
N ALA A 11 -0.05 6.41 -5.46
CA ALA A 11 -1.16 7.25 -4.97
C ALA A 11 -0.98 7.78 -3.52
N GLY A 12 0.04 7.37 -2.78
CA GLY A 12 0.27 7.84 -1.41
C GLY A 12 -0.33 6.96 -0.32
N LYS A 13 -0.93 5.81 -0.66
CA LYS A 13 -1.56 4.88 0.29
C LYS A 13 -0.70 4.56 1.51
N GLY A 14 0.54 4.11 1.29
CA GLY A 14 1.43 3.74 2.38
C GLY A 14 1.85 4.92 3.27
N THR A 15 1.91 6.13 2.73
CA THR A 15 2.20 7.34 3.51
C THR A 15 1.04 7.66 4.44
N LEU A 16 -0.17 7.72 3.91
CA LEU A 16 -1.37 7.95 4.72
C LEU A 16 -1.61 6.80 5.71
N ALA A 17 -1.40 5.55 5.28
CA ALA A 17 -1.56 4.38 6.14
C ALA A 17 -0.66 4.44 7.37
N GLY A 18 0.60 4.88 7.22
CA GLY A 18 1.50 5.07 8.35
C GLY A 18 1.01 6.13 9.34
N GLN A 19 0.50 7.27 8.85
CA GLN A 19 -0.06 8.34 9.68
C GLN A 19 -1.34 7.89 10.40
N VAL A 20 -2.26 7.24 9.68
CA VAL A 20 -3.50 6.73 10.25
C VAL A 20 -3.22 5.62 11.27
N ALA A 21 -2.29 4.71 10.99
CA ALA A 21 -1.91 3.65 11.92
C ALA A 21 -1.44 4.19 13.26
N GLU A 22 -0.57 5.21 13.23
CA GLU A 22 -0.07 5.88 14.43
C GLU A 22 -1.19 6.57 15.20
N GLU A 23 -2.06 7.30 14.52
CA GLU A 23 -3.10 8.13 15.17
C GLU A 23 -4.28 7.30 15.68
N TYR A 24 -4.62 6.20 15.00
CA TYR A 24 -5.75 5.32 15.38
C TYR A 24 -5.32 4.13 16.25
N GLY A 25 -4.03 3.92 16.44
CA GLY A 25 -3.49 2.80 17.22
C GLY A 25 -3.82 1.43 16.63
N ILE A 26 -3.86 1.33 15.30
CA ILE A 26 -4.13 0.10 14.53
C ILE A 26 -2.96 -0.23 13.60
N PRO A 27 -2.67 -1.52 13.31
CA PRO A 27 -1.55 -1.88 12.47
C PRO A 27 -1.77 -1.52 11.00
N HIS A 28 -0.72 -1.01 10.35
CA HIS A 28 -0.60 -0.91 8.90
C HIS A 28 -0.05 -2.22 8.34
N ILE A 29 -0.81 -2.91 7.53
CA ILE A 29 -0.47 -4.19 6.91
C ILE A 29 -0.27 -3.96 5.41
N SER A 30 0.99 -3.81 5.00
CA SER A 30 1.38 -3.69 3.60
C SER A 30 1.85 -5.05 3.07
N THR A 31 1.06 -5.67 2.19
CA THR A 31 1.47 -6.93 1.55
C THR A 31 2.77 -6.78 0.76
N GLY A 32 2.96 -5.63 0.10
CA GLY A 32 4.20 -5.33 -0.59
C GLY A 32 5.41 -5.30 0.34
N ASP A 33 5.29 -4.74 1.55
CA ASP A 33 6.38 -4.70 2.51
C ASP A 33 6.67 -6.07 3.10
N ILE A 34 5.64 -6.87 3.35
CA ILE A 34 5.80 -8.25 3.82
C ILE A 34 6.54 -9.09 2.77
N PHE A 35 6.16 -9.00 1.49
CA PHE A 35 6.88 -9.71 0.43
C PHE A 35 8.32 -9.23 0.27
N ARG A 36 8.57 -7.92 0.33
CA ARG A 36 9.94 -7.38 0.28
C ARG A 36 10.80 -7.82 1.47
N ALA A 37 10.23 -7.91 2.66
CA ALA A 37 10.92 -8.47 3.82
C ALA A 37 11.29 -9.94 3.60
N ASN A 38 10.39 -10.74 3.03
CA ASN A 38 10.66 -12.14 2.67
C ASN A 38 11.78 -12.24 1.62
N ILE A 39 11.79 -11.37 0.60
CA ILE A 39 12.85 -11.31 -0.43
C ILE A 39 14.20 -10.97 0.23
N LYS A 40 14.24 -9.93 1.07
CA LYS A 40 15.44 -9.50 1.79
C LYS A 40 16.02 -10.61 2.66
N ASN A 41 15.15 -11.35 3.34
CA ASN A 41 15.53 -12.46 4.23
C ASN A 41 15.72 -13.77 3.49
N LYS A 42 15.57 -13.80 2.16
CA LYS A 42 15.74 -14.99 1.31
C LYS A 42 14.91 -16.20 1.78
N THR A 43 13.71 -15.96 2.30
CA THR A 43 12.80 -17.05 2.65
C THR A 43 12.38 -17.83 1.39
N PRO A 44 11.89 -19.08 1.49
CA PRO A 44 11.35 -19.81 0.34
C PRO A 44 10.31 -19.01 -0.44
N LEU A 45 9.40 -18.32 0.25
CA LEU A 45 8.42 -17.42 -0.36
C LEU A 45 9.12 -16.23 -1.05
N GLY A 46 10.07 -15.59 -0.40
CA GLY A 46 10.81 -14.45 -0.96
C GLY A 46 11.56 -14.82 -2.25
N VAL A 47 12.18 -16.00 -2.31
CA VAL A 47 12.84 -16.51 -3.52
C VAL A 47 11.81 -16.73 -4.64
N LYS A 48 10.66 -17.35 -4.32
CA LYS A 48 9.58 -17.66 -5.26
C LYS A 48 9.00 -16.39 -5.92
N VAL A 49 8.78 -15.32 -5.14
CA VAL A 49 8.02 -14.14 -5.61
C VAL A 49 8.89 -13.02 -6.15
N LYS A 50 10.23 -13.07 -5.95
CA LYS A 50 11.13 -11.96 -6.27
C LYS A 50 11.01 -11.49 -7.72
N ALA A 51 11.10 -12.39 -8.68
CA ALA A 51 11.08 -12.04 -10.11
C ALA A 51 9.76 -11.35 -10.52
N VAL A 52 8.64 -11.80 -9.98
CA VAL A 52 7.31 -11.23 -10.25
C VAL A 52 7.22 -9.81 -9.69
N ILE A 53 7.69 -9.60 -8.46
CA ILE A 53 7.62 -8.29 -7.80
C ILE A 53 8.57 -7.28 -8.45
N ASP A 54 9.79 -7.67 -8.79
CA ASP A 54 10.77 -6.80 -9.46
C ASP A 54 10.26 -6.34 -10.84
N ALA A 55 9.53 -7.22 -11.54
CA ALA A 55 8.87 -6.88 -12.81
C ALA A 55 7.58 -6.05 -12.65
N GLY A 56 7.12 -5.80 -11.42
CA GLY A 56 5.89 -5.04 -11.13
C GLY A 56 4.60 -5.86 -11.28
N GLY A 57 4.68 -7.18 -11.30
CA GLY A 57 3.55 -8.10 -11.33
C GLY A 57 2.92 -8.33 -9.96
N LEU A 58 1.85 -9.15 -9.92
CA LEU A 58 1.19 -9.61 -8.70
C LEU A 58 1.63 -11.04 -8.35
N VAL A 59 1.84 -11.27 -7.06
CA VAL A 59 1.96 -12.62 -6.49
C VAL A 59 0.61 -13.32 -6.60
N SER A 60 0.61 -14.65 -6.67
CA SER A 60 -0.62 -15.45 -6.79
C SER A 60 -1.65 -15.10 -5.71
N ASP A 61 -2.93 -15.21 -6.05
CA ASP A 61 -4.03 -14.94 -5.10
C ASP A 61 -3.94 -15.88 -3.91
N GLU A 62 -3.59 -17.15 -4.12
CA GLU A 62 -3.44 -18.15 -3.07
C GLU A 62 -2.37 -17.76 -2.04
N ASP A 63 -1.13 -17.47 -2.49
CA ASP A 63 -0.03 -17.07 -1.60
C ASP A 63 -0.35 -15.76 -0.87
N THR A 64 -1.00 -14.82 -1.57
CA THR A 64 -1.33 -13.51 -0.99
C THR A 64 -2.45 -13.61 0.03
N CYS A 65 -3.52 -14.37 -0.26
CA CYS A 65 -4.61 -14.60 0.68
C CYS A 65 -4.15 -15.32 1.94
N ALA A 66 -3.34 -16.39 1.80
CA ALA A 66 -2.80 -17.12 2.94
C ALA A 66 -1.95 -16.22 3.85
N LEU A 67 -1.09 -15.37 3.26
CA LEU A 67 -0.27 -14.43 3.99
C LEU A 67 -1.11 -13.40 4.77
N VAL A 68 -2.16 -12.85 4.14
CA VAL A 68 -3.04 -11.87 4.79
C VAL A 68 -3.88 -12.52 5.89
N GLU A 69 -4.44 -13.70 5.63
CA GLU A 69 -5.20 -14.45 6.63
C GLU A 69 -4.38 -14.72 7.89
N ASP A 70 -3.16 -15.17 7.74
CA ASP A 70 -2.23 -15.42 8.86
C ASP A 70 -1.89 -14.12 9.62
N ARG A 71 -1.70 -13.01 8.90
CA ARG A 71 -1.42 -11.71 9.51
C ARG A 71 -2.61 -11.17 10.30
N LEU A 72 -3.83 -11.34 9.79
CA LEU A 72 -5.05 -10.87 10.45
C LEU A 72 -5.41 -11.65 11.72
N LYS A 73 -4.86 -12.86 11.93
CA LYS A 73 -5.03 -13.65 13.16
C LYS A 73 -4.23 -13.10 14.36
N GLN A 74 -3.27 -12.20 14.11
CA GLN A 74 -2.42 -11.67 15.18
C GLN A 74 -3.20 -10.72 16.09
N ASP A 75 -2.79 -10.67 17.36
CA ASP A 75 -3.51 -9.96 18.42
C ASP A 75 -3.64 -8.45 18.19
N ASP A 76 -2.67 -7.84 17.56
CA ASP A 76 -2.67 -6.42 17.22
C ASP A 76 -3.77 -6.02 16.24
N CYS A 77 -4.29 -6.98 15.44
CA CYS A 77 -5.38 -6.77 14.50
C CYS A 77 -6.78 -6.77 15.15
N LYS A 78 -6.89 -7.14 16.42
CA LYS A 78 -8.21 -7.24 17.12
C LYS A 78 -8.92 -5.90 17.24
N LYS A 79 -8.17 -4.79 17.39
CA LYS A 79 -8.73 -3.43 17.48
C LYS A 79 -9.08 -2.82 16.14
N GLY A 80 -8.57 -3.38 15.05
CA GLY A 80 -8.70 -2.92 13.68
C GLY A 80 -7.38 -3.01 12.94
N PHE A 81 -7.40 -2.66 11.65
CA PHE A 81 -6.23 -2.70 10.79
C PHE A 81 -6.40 -1.83 9.55
N ILE A 82 -5.29 -1.56 8.86
CA ILE A 82 -5.25 -0.97 7.53
C ILE A 82 -4.58 -1.98 6.60
N LEU A 83 -5.29 -2.43 5.56
CA LEU A 83 -4.73 -3.23 4.47
C LEU A 83 -4.27 -2.29 3.34
N ASP A 84 -2.99 -2.33 3.00
CA ASP A 84 -2.40 -1.62 1.88
C ASP A 84 -1.82 -2.62 0.87
N GLY A 85 -2.32 -2.54 -0.37
CA GLY A 85 -1.93 -3.45 -1.42
C GLY A 85 -2.61 -4.83 -1.38
N PHE A 86 -3.70 -4.95 -0.65
CA PHE A 86 -4.62 -6.09 -0.64
C PHE A 86 -6.03 -5.61 -0.27
N PRO A 87 -7.09 -6.11 -0.96
CA PRO A 87 -7.04 -6.96 -2.14
C PRO A 87 -6.56 -6.20 -3.40
N ARG A 88 -6.06 -6.95 -4.38
CA ARG A 88 -5.71 -6.42 -5.72
C ARG A 88 -6.47 -7.09 -6.85
N THR A 89 -7.23 -8.14 -6.56
CA THR A 89 -8.05 -8.87 -7.52
C THR A 89 -9.43 -9.17 -6.91
N ILE A 90 -10.43 -9.42 -7.76
CA ILE A 90 -11.77 -9.80 -7.28
C ILE A 90 -11.72 -11.08 -6.42
N PRO A 91 -11.01 -12.16 -6.80
CA PRO A 91 -10.89 -13.35 -5.95
C PRO A 91 -10.32 -13.05 -4.56
N GLN A 92 -9.32 -12.14 -4.46
CA GLN A 92 -8.78 -11.72 -3.16
C GLN A 92 -9.83 -10.96 -2.34
N ALA A 93 -10.64 -10.10 -2.96
CA ALA A 93 -11.70 -9.36 -2.28
C ALA A 93 -12.78 -10.31 -1.74
N GLU A 94 -13.18 -11.30 -2.52
CA GLU A 94 -14.15 -12.33 -2.12
C GLU A 94 -13.60 -13.20 -0.98
N ALA A 95 -12.31 -13.54 -1.02
CA ALA A 95 -11.66 -14.27 0.07
C ALA A 95 -11.62 -13.44 1.36
N LEU A 96 -11.32 -12.13 1.26
CA LEU A 96 -11.33 -11.23 2.41
C LEU A 96 -12.73 -11.07 3.01
N GLU A 97 -13.79 -10.98 2.20
CA GLU A 97 -15.16 -10.87 2.70
C GLU A 97 -15.58 -12.05 3.58
N LYS A 98 -15.06 -13.25 3.30
CA LYS A 98 -15.29 -14.45 4.13
C LYS A 98 -14.60 -14.38 5.50
N ILE A 99 -13.45 -13.70 5.57
CA ILE A 99 -12.65 -13.56 6.79
C ILE A 99 -13.12 -12.35 7.59
N LYS A 100 -13.33 -11.22 6.91
CA LYS A 100 -13.65 -9.93 7.52
C LYS A 100 -14.53 -9.09 6.59
N SER A 101 -15.82 -9.06 6.85
CA SER A 101 -16.80 -8.34 6.03
C SER A 101 -17.00 -6.88 6.43
N ASP A 102 -16.65 -6.49 7.67
CA ASP A 102 -16.80 -5.14 8.23
C ASP A 102 -15.60 -4.24 7.91
N VAL A 103 -15.39 -3.97 6.63
CA VAL A 103 -14.30 -3.13 6.13
C VAL A 103 -14.82 -1.85 5.49
N GLN A 104 -14.07 -0.75 5.64
CA GLN A 104 -14.24 0.50 4.92
C GLN A 104 -13.15 0.60 3.84
N VAL A 105 -13.54 0.85 2.61
CA VAL A 105 -12.60 0.93 1.49
C VAL A 105 -12.41 2.40 1.12
N VAL A 106 -11.17 2.85 1.15
CA VAL A 106 -10.79 4.21 0.78
C VAL A 106 -10.06 4.15 -0.55
N ASN A 107 -10.66 4.73 -1.58
CA ASN A 107 -10.10 4.80 -2.92
C ASN A 107 -9.33 6.11 -3.11
N PHE A 108 -8.05 6.00 -3.44
CA PHE A 108 -7.14 7.13 -3.65
C PHE A 108 -7.18 7.55 -5.11
N GLU A 109 -7.80 8.70 -5.38
CA GLU A 109 -7.85 9.30 -6.71
C GLU A 109 -6.62 10.17 -6.97
N VAL A 110 -5.97 9.96 -8.11
CA VAL A 110 -4.77 10.70 -8.50
C VAL A 110 -4.48 10.50 -9.99
N ASP A 111 -3.98 11.54 -10.66
CA ASP A 111 -3.64 11.52 -12.06
C ASP A 111 -2.38 10.69 -12.35
N ASN A 112 -2.35 10.05 -13.53
CA ASN A 112 -1.24 9.20 -13.97
C ASN A 112 0.10 9.95 -14.04
N GLU A 113 0.12 11.20 -14.46
CA GLU A 113 1.33 12.02 -14.54
C GLU A 113 1.96 12.21 -13.16
N LEU A 114 1.13 12.50 -12.15
CA LEU A 114 1.59 12.64 -10.78
C LEU A 114 2.06 11.31 -10.20
N ILE A 115 1.42 10.20 -10.55
CA ILE A 115 1.85 8.84 -10.16
C ILE A 115 3.27 8.56 -10.66
N ILE A 116 3.53 8.79 -11.95
CA ILE A 116 4.85 8.56 -12.56
C ILE A 116 5.89 9.45 -11.88
N ALA A 117 5.59 10.73 -11.69
CA ALA A 117 6.47 11.67 -11.01
C ALA A 117 6.77 11.23 -9.56
N ARG A 118 5.76 10.71 -8.84
CA ARG A 118 5.94 10.22 -7.46
C ARG A 118 6.79 8.96 -7.41
N LEU A 119 6.54 7.98 -8.28
CA LEU A 119 7.26 6.70 -8.26
C LEU A 119 8.73 6.86 -8.70
N SER A 120 9.00 7.63 -9.73
CA SER A 120 10.38 7.87 -10.24
C SER A 120 11.25 8.58 -9.20
N ASN A 121 10.64 9.43 -8.37
CA ASN A 121 11.35 10.20 -7.35
C ASN A 121 11.28 9.56 -5.95
N ARG A 122 10.70 8.37 -5.82
CA ARG A 122 10.60 7.67 -4.54
C ARG A 122 11.96 7.16 -4.07
N ARG A 123 12.19 7.29 -2.78
CA ARG A 123 13.31 6.65 -2.07
C ARG A 123 12.79 5.95 -0.84
N VAL A 124 13.41 4.86 -0.47
CA VAL A 124 13.02 4.05 0.70
C VAL A 124 14.23 3.80 1.57
N CYS A 125 14.08 3.87 2.87
CA CYS A 125 15.15 3.55 3.81
C CYS A 125 15.41 2.04 3.87
N LYS A 126 16.65 1.63 3.65
CA LYS A 126 17.07 0.20 3.74
C LYS A 126 16.86 -0.39 5.13
N SER A 127 16.96 0.44 6.17
CA SER A 127 16.92 -0.01 7.57
C SER A 127 15.50 -0.06 8.13
N CYS A 128 14.73 1.03 8.05
CA CYS A 128 13.42 1.15 8.70
C CYS A 128 12.23 1.20 7.73
N GLY A 129 12.45 1.15 6.41
CA GLY A 129 11.36 1.16 5.43
C GLY A 129 10.69 2.53 5.22
N ALA A 130 11.13 3.60 5.88
CA ALA A 130 10.54 4.93 5.73
C ALA A 130 10.60 5.39 4.26
N ASN A 131 9.47 5.93 3.78
CA ASN A 131 9.35 6.42 2.41
C ASN A 131 9.69 7.90 2.34
N TYR A 132 10.40 8.29 1.28
CA TYR A 132 10.75 9.65 0.91
C TYR A 132 10.46 9.88 -0.56
N ASN A 133 10.40 11.14 -0.94
CA ASN A 133 10.32 11.54 -2.34
C ASN A 133 11.25 12.74 -2.55
N VAL A 134 12.23 12.60 -3.44
CA VAL A 134 13.25 13.66 -3.63
C VAL A 134 12.66 14.97 -4.16
N LYS A 135 11.46 14.94 -4.76
CA LYS A 135 10.76 16.12 -5.28
C LYS A 135 9.70 16.68 -4.32
N PHE A 136 8.91 15.81 -3.68
CA PHE A 136 7.72 16.22 -2.92
C PHE A 136 7.90 16.12 -1.40
N MET A 137 8.79 15.24 -0.94
CA MET A 137 9.07 15.01 0.49
C MET A 137 10.54 14.60 0.66
N PRO A 138 11.49 15.52 0.38
CA PRO A 138 12.91 15.21 0.43
C PRO A 138 13.37 14.93 1.87
N PRO A 139 14.38 14.08 2.08
CA PRO A 139 15.04 13.94 3.37
C PRO A 139 15.82 15.22 3.70
N LYS A 140 16.05 15.48 4.99
CA LYS A 140 16.86 16.62 5.46
C LYS A 140 18.31 16.56 4.97
N VAL A 141 18.84 15.33 4.87
CA VAL A 141 20.17 15.05 4.33
C VAL A 141 20.00 14.09 3.16
N GLU A 142 20.53 14.48 2.01
CA GLU A 142 20.43 13.66 0.80
C GLU A 142 20.96 12.24 1.03
N GLY A 143 20.19 11.25 0.60
CA GLY A 143 20.52 9.82 0.73
C GLY A 143 20.41 9.24 2.13
N LYS A 144 20.01 10.02 3.15
CA LYS A 144 19.88 9.56 4.53
C LYS A 144 18.45 9.67 5.07
N CYS A 145 18.07 8.69 5.86
CA CYS A 145 16.77 8.63 6.50
C CYS A 145 16.72 9.55 7.73
N ASP A 146 15.74 10.45 7.79
CA ASP A 146 15.54 11.35 8.95
C ASP A 146 15.14 10.61 10.21
N LYS A 147 14.53 9.43 10.09
CA LYS A 147 14.04 8.63 11.24
C LYS A 147 15.16 7.81 11.90
N CYS A 148 16.08 7.23 11.13
CA CYS A 148 17.07 6.30 11.68
C CYS A 148 18.49 6.48 11.14
N GLY A 149 18.75 7.48 10.28
CA GLY A 149 20.05 7.72 9.65
C GLY A 149 20.46 6.70 8.58
N GLY A 150 19.63 5.69 8.33
CA GLY A 150 19.91 4.64 7.34
C GLY A 150 19.94 5.17 5.92
N GLU A 151 20.60 4.42 5.02
CA GLU A 151 20.74 4.77 3.60
C GLU A 151 19.39 4.68 2.87
N LEU A 152 19.12 5.65 2.00
CA LEU A 152 17.98 5.65 1.09
C LEU A 152 18.36 5.03 -0.26
N TYR A 153 17.45 4.25 -0.83
CA TYR A 153 17.64 3.60 -2.12
C TYR A 153 16.38 3.69 -3.00
N THR A 154 16.55 3.52 -4.30
CA THR A 154 15.45 3.33 -5.25
C THR A 154 15.09 1.85 -5.31
N ARG A 155 13.81 1.53 -5.24
CA ARG A 155 13.32 0.15 -5.33
C ARG A 155 13.44 -0.38 -6.76
N ASP A 156 13.62 -1.69 -6.92
CA ASP A 156 13.70 -2.31 -8.25
C ASP A 156 12.38 -2.20 -9.01
N ASP A 157 11.24 -2.24 -8.32
CA ASP A 157 9.91 -2.05 -8.90
C ASP A 157 9.55 -0.58 -9.18
N ASP A 158 10.47 0.37 -8.97
CA ASP A 158 10.32 1.78 -9.34
C ASP A 158 11.17 2.18 -10.59
N LYS A 159 11.69 1.20 -11.30
CA LYS A 159 12.24 1.41 -12.65
C LYS A 159 11.12 1.69 -13.64
N LEU A 160 11.36 2.49 -14.67
CA LEU A 160 10.32 2.96 -15.60
C LEU A 160 9.51 1.82 -16.22
N GLU A 161 10.17 0.75 -16.64
CA GLU A 161 9.51 -0.45 -17.19
C GLU A 161 8.57 -1.10 -16.16
N SER A 162 9.05 -1.25 -14.92
CA SER A 162 8.25 -1.82 -13.83
C SER A 162 7.09 -0.91 -13.44
N ILE A 163 7.26 0.42 -13.46
CA ILE A 163 6.18 1.39 -13.23
C ILE A 163 5.08 1.22 -14.28
N THR A 164 5.45 1.13 -15.57
CA THR A 164 4.49 0.95 -16.66
C THR A 164 3.71 -0.35 -16.47
N ASN A 165 4.41 -1.47 -16.23
CA ASN A 165 3.77 -2.75 -15.98
C ASN A 165 2.83 -2.71 -14.76
N ARG A 166 3.24 -2.07 -13.66
CA ARG A 166 2.39 -1.91 -12.45
C ARG A 166 1.12 -1.15 -12.72
N LEU A 167 1.17 -0.11 -13.56
CA LEU A 167 -0.02 0.65 -13.96
C LEU A 167 -0.96 -0.18 -14.83
N ASP A 168 -0.42 -0.97 -15.75
CA ASP A 168 -1.21 -1.86 -16.61
C ASP A 168 -1.86 -2.99 -15.80
N VAL A 169 -1.11 -3.59 -14.89
CA VAL A 169 -1.63 -4.61 -13.95
C VAL A 169 -2.71 -4.01 -13.05
N TYR A 170 -2.50 -2.81 -12.53
CA TYR A 170 -3.50 -2.10 -11.72
C TYR A 170 -4.80 -1.91 -12.50
N ARG A 171 -4.74 -1.34 -13.70
CA ARG A 171 -5.93 -1.10 -14.54
C ARG A 171 -6.71 -2.37 -14.84
N LYS A 172 -5.99 -3.46 -15.15
CA LYS A 172 -6.61 -4.72 -15.56
C LYS A 172 -7.18 -5.53 -14.38
N GLN A 173 -6.52 -5.52 -13.24
CA GLN A 173 -6.82 -6.45 -12.14
C GLN A 173 -7.35 -5.79 -10.88
N THR A 174 -6.90 -4.57 -10.56
CA THR A 174 -7.21 -3.90 -9.29
C THR A 174 -8.28 -2.83 -9.43
N GLU A 175 -8.26 -2.04 -10.49
CA GLU A 175 -9.24 -0.99 -10.73
C GLU A 175 -10.70 -1.49 -10.75
N PRO A 176 -11.01 -2.70 -11.25
CA PRO A 176 -12.36 -3.27 -11.16
C PRO A 176 -12.90 -3.41 -9.72
N LEU A 177 -12.04 -3.45 -8.72
CA LEU A 177 -12.44 -3.45 -7.31
C LEU A 177 -13.17 -2.17 -6.90
N ILE A 178 -12.97 -1.05 -7.58
CA ILE A 178 -13.69 0.20 -7.34
C ILE A 178 -15.19 -0.03 -7.55
N GLY A 179 -15.59 -0.62 -8.68
CA GLY A 179 -16.97 -1.02 -8.95
C GLY A 179 -17.48 -2.04 -7.94
N PHE A 180 -16.69 -3.09 -7.68
CA PHE A 180 -17.03 -4.15 -6.74
C PHE A 180 -17.40 -3.63 -5.33
N TYR A 181 -16.63 -2.70 -4.78
CA TYR A 181 -16.89 -2.13 -3.46
C TYR A 181 -17.91 -0.99 -3.48
N ARG A 182 -18.03 -0.24 -4.59
CA ARG A 182 -19.05 0.81 -4.75
C ARG A 182 -20.45 0.23 -4.76
N GLU A 183 -20.69 -0.86 -5.47
CA GLU A 183 -21.96 -1.59 -5.50
C GLU A 183 -22.38 -2.13 -4.11
N ARG A 184 -21.40 -2.37 -3.24
CA ARG A 184 -21.60 -2.83 -1.85
C ARG A 184 -21.70 -1.70 -0.83
N ASN A 185 -21.70 -0.45 -1.27
CA ASN A 185 -21.71 0.75 -0.41
C ASN A 185 -20.58 0.78 0.64
N LYS A 186 -19.41 0.22 0.29
CA LYS A 186 -18.23 0.16 1.17
C LYS A 186 -17.12 1.12 0.77
N LEU A 187 -17.24 1.81 -0.39
CA LEU A 187 -16.18 2.62 -0.97
C LEU A 187 -16.41 4.11 -0.69
N THR A 188 -15.33 4.78 -0.30
CA THR A 188 -15.26 6.24 -0.17
C THR A 188 -14.05 6.72 -0.97
N ASP A 189 -14.26 7.68 -1.87
CA ASP A 189 -13.19 8.28 -2.67
C ASP A 189 -12.50 9.40 -1.88
N ILE A 190 -11.18 9.51 -2.04
CA ILE A 190 -10.37 10.59 -1.46
C ILE A 190 -9.41 11.13 -2.51
N ASP A 191 -9.39 12.46 -2.68
CA ASP A 191 -8.39 13.13 -3.53
C ASP A 191 -7.00 13.05 -2.87
N SER A 192 -6.12 12.26 -3.48
CA SER A 192 -4.75 12.04 -3.02
C SER A 192 -3.69 12.79 -3.82
N ALA A 193 -4.10 13.71 -4.70
CA ALA A 193 -3.18 14.55 -5.47
C ALA A 193 -2.46 15.58 -4.59
N ARG A 194 -3.08 15.97 -3.48
CA ARG A 194 -2.63 16.99 -2.53
C ARG A 194 -1.53 16.47 -1.59
N ASP A 195 -1.08 17.34 -0.70
CA ASP A 195 -0.13 16.98 0.36
C ASP A 195 -0.73 15.94 1.32
N SER A 196 0.11 15.03 1.82
CA SER A 196 -0.34 13.94 2.70
C SER A 196 -0.96 14.41 4.01
N SER A 197 -0.57 15.58 4.51
CA SER A 197 -1.15 16.19 5.71
C SER A 197 -2.59 16.66 5.48
N GLU A 198 -2.89 17.22 4.31
CA GLU A 198 -4.25 17.61 3.92
C GLU A 198 -5.14 16.38 3.71
N VAL A 199 -4.60 15.36 3.04
CA VAL A 199 -5.31 14.08 2.84
C VAL A 199 -5.64 13.42 4.18
N LEU A 200 -4.75 13.49 5.17
CA LEU A 200 -5.01 12.99 6.52
C LEU A 200 -6.16 13.75 7.20
N VAL A 201 -6.20 15.08 7.05
CA VAL A 201 -7.30 15.91 7.61
C VAL A 201 -8.64 15.47 7.03
N ASP A 202 -8.72 15.27 5.71
CA ASP A 202 -9.96 14.83 5.07
C ASP A 202 -10.33 13.39 5.45
N PHE A 203 -9.35 12.50 5.55
CA PHE A 203 -9.57 11.14 6.06
C PHE A 203 -10.20 11.16 7.47
N LYS A 204 -9.70 12.01 8.37
CA LYS A 204 -10.22 12.13 9.74
C LYS A 204 -11.63 12.67 9.81
N LYS A 205 -12.02 13.56 8.88
CA LYS A 205 -13.42 14.03 8.77
C LYS A 205 -14.36 12.92 8.34
N LEU A 206 -13.92 12.07 7.39
CA LEU A 206 -14.70 10.95 6.86
C LEU A 206 -14.81 9.80 7.86
N PHE A 207 -13.76 9.55 8.62
CA PHE A 207 -13.65 8.42 9.55
C PHE A 207 -13.12 8.88 10.92
N PRO A 208 -13.88 9.62 11.72
CA PRO A 208 -13.42 10.11 13.02
C PRO A 208 -13.00 8.95 13.94
N ALA A 209 -11.86 9.10 14.61
CA ALA A 209 -11.42 8.16 15.64
C ALA A 209 -12.46 8.11 16.77
N LYS A 210 -12.81 6.90 17.21
CA LYS A 210 -13.75 6.71 18.34
C LYS A 210 -13.06 6.84 19.68
#